data_929fa372f75235e0ed9c0420437ccf41
#
_entry.id   929fa372f75235e0ed9c0420437ccf41
#
_cell.length_a   1.000
_cell.length_b   1.000
_cell.length_c   1.000
_cell.angle_alpha   90.00
_cell.angle_beta   90.00
_cell.angle_gamma   90.00
#
_symmetry.space_group_name_H-M   'P 1'
#
loop_
_entity.id
_entity.type
_entity.pdbx_description
1 polymer ?
#
loop_
_entity_poly.entity_id
_entity_poly.type
_entity_poly.pdbx_seq_one_letter_code
_entity_poly.pdbx_strand_id
1 'polypeptide(L)'
;MVHVPANTSIIGIEHAKLKGVDLVLDADNMIIRNIMFESPYDYFPSWDPNDGPDGNWNSQYDCITIRGGTHIWIDHCHFEDGTQPTETYFHREYEHRDGLVDITNQADDITMSYNVFERHNKAILIGNSDAKTADDGKLNVTLHHNYFHNLVQRAPRVRFGKVHVYNNYYQTDDENGEYRYAYSLGVGKNSKIYAENNVADIDGRTYQDFVKVFGGTELTTLNNIFNGEKIDTFNEHLSPVTWTPERSMKIDDVNEVKAKVLQQAGVFKEAIIP
;
A
#
# COMPACT_ATOMS: atom_id res chain seq x y z
N MET A 1 9.52 -17.40 2.89
CA MET A 1 8.06 -17.31 3.04
C MET A 1 7.61 -18.12 4.25
N VAL A 2 6.73 -17.58 5.08
CA VAL A 2 6.15 -18.22 6.26
C VAL A 2 4.63 -18.16 6.14
N HIS A 3 3.97 -19.33 6.01
CA HIS A 3 2.51 -19.40 5.93
C HIS A 3 1.89 -19.27 7.32
N VAL A 4 0.91 -18.36 7.44
CA VAL A 4 0.19 -18.12 8.67
C VAL A 4 -1.13 -18.91 8.65
N PRO A 5 -1.40 -19.76 9.64
CA PRO A 5 -2.65 -20.53 9.67
C PRO A 5 -3.87 -19.63 9.93
N ALA A 6 -5.05 -20.09 9.52
CA ALA A 6 -6.31 -19.40 9.81
C ALA A 6 -6.53 -19.16 11.30
N ASN A 7 -7.35 -18.16 11.65
CA ASN A 7 -7.70 -17.80 13.02
C ASN A 7 -6.48 -17.44 13.89
N THR A 8 -5.50 -16.76 13.32
CA THR A 8 -4.22 -16.43 13.99
C THR A 8 -4.07 -14.92 14.18
N SER A 9 -3.64 -14.54 15.39
CA SER A 9 -3.18 -13.18 15.67
C SER A 9 -1.69 -13.19 15.96
N ILE A 10 -0.92 -12.40 15.19
CA ILE A 10 0.50 -12.15 15.42
C ILE A 10 0.63 -10.73 15.93
N ILE A 11 0.99 -10.60 17.21
CA ILE A 11 1.08 -9.30 17.88
C ILE A 11 2.52 -9.10 18.36
N GLY A 12 3.17 -8.06 17.86
CA GLY A 12 4.52 -7.70 18.29
C GLY A 12 4.54 -7.13 19.70
N ILE A 13 5.52 -7.54 20.47
CA ILE A 13 5.84 -7.01 21.80
C ILE A 13 7.25 -6.44 21.77
N GLU A 14 7.50 -5.39 22.56
CA GLU A 14 8.84 -4.85 22.80
C GLU A 14 9.70 -4.64 21.54
N HIS A 15 9.26 -3.83 20.60
CA HIS A 15 10.01 -3.55 19.36
C HIS A 15 10.21 -4.78 18.45
N ALA A 16 9.22 -5.69 18.41
CA ALA A 16 9.26 -6.85 17.52
C ALA A 16 9.56 -6.43 16.08
N LYS A 17 10.58 -7.05 15.49
CA LYS A 17 11.00 -6.80 14.10
C LYS A 17 11.12 -8.13 13.34
N LEU A 18 10.47 -8.20 12.18
CA LEU A 18 10.66 -9.25 11.18
C LEU A 18 11.56 -8.71 10.07
N LYS A 19 12.68 -9.37 9.86
CA LYS A 19 13.67 -9.00 8.83
C LYS A 19 13.82 -10.14 7.84
N GLY A 20 13.66 -9.84 6.55
CA GLY A 20 13.84 -10.85 5.49
C GLY A 20 12.79 -11.96 5.55
N VAL A 21 11.61 -11.67 6.05
CA VAL A 21 10.50 -12.61 6.17
C VAL A 21 9.35 -12.12 5.31
N ASP A 22 8.83 -12.99 4.45
CA ASP A 22 7.55 -12.80 3.76
C ASP A 22 6.49 -13.63 4.49
N LEU A 23 5.53 -12.95 5.13
CA LEU A 23 4.37 -13.58 5.73
C LEU A 23 3.30 -13.84 4.68
N VAL A 24 3.02 -15.10 4.40
CA VAL A 24 1.98 -15.51 3.46
C VAL A 24 0.66 -15.74 4.18
N LEU A 25 -0.32 -14.90 3.88
CA LEU A 25 -1.68 -14.95 4.45
C LEU A 25 -2.63 -15.50 3.38
N ASP A 26 -2.70 -16.83 3.31
CA ASP A 26 -3.51 -17.58 2.34
C ASP A 26 -4.69 -18.32 3.00
N ALA A 27 -5.11 -17.86 4.16
CA ALA A 27 -6.22 -18.37 4.95
C ALA A 27 -7.00 -17.21 5.60
N ASP A 28 -8.08 -17.51 6.32
CA ASP A 28 -9.02 -16.53 6.81
C ASP A 28 -8.81 -16.15 8.28
N ASN A 29 -9.32 -14.96 8.62
CA ASN A 29 -9.44 -14.49 10.00
C ASN A 29 -8.08 -14.31 10.69
N MET A 30 -7.33 -13.32 10.26
CA MET A 30 -5.99 -13.04 10.78
C MET A 30 -5.82 -11.59 11.23
N ILE A 31 -5.01 -11.40 12.27
CA ILE A 31 -4.59 -10.09 12.77
C ILE A 31 -3.06 -10.06 12.80
N ILE A 32 -2.48 -9.05 12.15
CA ILE A 32 -1.05 -8.75 12.20
C ILE A 32 -0.92 -7.36 12.79
N ARG A 33 -0.29 -7.26 13.96
CA ARG A 33 -0.30 -5.99 14.69
C ARG A 33 1.01 -5.69 15.39
N ASN A 34 1.39 -4.40 15.40
CA ASN A 34 2.51 -3.87 16.21
C ASN A 34 3.87 -4.52 15.89
N ILE A 35 4.17 -4.70 14.60
CA ILE A 35 5.40 -5.33 14.13
C ILE A 35 6.11 -4.40 13.14
N MET A 36 7.42 -4.27 13.30
CA MET A 36 8.27 -3.68 12.26
C MET A 36 8.65 -4.74 11.23
N PHE A 37 8.51 -4.42 9.96
CA PHE A 37 8.94 -5.24 8.83
C PHE A 37 10.08 -4.54 8.10
N GLU A 38 11.21 -5.21 7.99
CA GLU A 38 12.26 -4.85 7.04
C GLU A 38 12.10 -5.72 5.80
N SER A 39 11.88 -5.07 4.65
CA SER A 39 11.62 -5.72 3.36
C SER A 39 12.63 -6.84 3.09
N PRO A 40 12.18 -8.01 2.65
CA PRO A 40 13.10 -9.08 2.24
C PRO A 40 14.03 -8.59 1.14
N TYR A 41 15.30 -8.97 1.24
CA TYR A 41 16.31 -8.70 0.24
C TYR A 41 16.62 -9.99 -0.52
N ASP A 42 16.12 -10.08 -1.75
CA ASP A 42 16.38 -11.22 -2.64
C ASP A 42 17.80 -11.09 -3.22
N TYR A 43 18.69 -11.99 -2.86
CA TYR A 43 20.05 -11.99 -3.37
C TYR A 43 20.15 -12.45 -4.83
N PHE A 44 19.09 -13.09 -5.35
CA PHE A 44 19.07 -13.69 -6.67
C PHE A 44 17.75 -13.44 -7.41
N PRO A 45 17.37 -12.16 -7.66
CA PRO A 45 16.15 -11.85 -8.41
C PRO A 45 16.18 -12.52 -9.77
N SER A 46 14.98 -12.86 -10.27
CA SER A 46 14.81 -13.56 -11.53
C SER A 46 14.56 -12.58 -12.67
N TRP A 47 15.09 -12.86 -13.85
CA TRP A 47 14.79 -12.10 -15.05
C TRP A 47 13.42 -12.49 -15.61
N ASP A 48 12.49 -11.52 -15.74
CA ASP A 48 11.23 -11.69 -16.47
C ASP A 48 11.30 -10.95 -17.83
N PRO A 49 11.37 -11.68 -18.96
CA PRO A 49 11.43 -11.06 -20.27
C PRO A 49 10.12 -10.37 -20.69
N ASN A 50 9.02 -10.59 -19.96
CA ASN A 50 7.71 -10.01 -20.25
C ASN A 50 7.37 -8.81 -19.37
N ASP A 51 8.22 -8.45 -18.42
CA ASP A 51 8.04 -7.28 -17.59
C ASP A 51 8.57 -6.03 -18.29
N GLY A 52 7.65 -5.26 -18.88
CA GLY A 52 7.97 -4.12 -19.72
C GLY A 52 8.48 -4.50 -21.13
N PRO A 53 8.90 -3.50 -21.93
CA PRO A 53 9.28 -3.72 -23.33
C PRO A 53 10.59 -4.52 -23.51
N ASP A 54 11.47 -4.48 -22.51
CA ASP A 54 12.81 -5.07 -22.59
C ASP A 54 13.10 -6.09 -21.48
N GLY A 55 12.09 -6.46 -20.68
CA GLY A 55 12.22 -7.30 -19.50
C GLY A 55 12.77 -6.54 -18.28
N ASN A 56 12.63 -7.13 -17.10
CA ASN A 56 13.17 -6.64 -15.84
C ASN A 56 13.62 -7.77 -14.91
N TRP A 57 14.44 -7.40 -13.92
CA TRP A 57 14.72 -8.25 -12.78
C TRP A 57 13.59 -8.11 -11.76
N ASN A 58 13.13 -9.22 -11.17
CA ASN A 58 12.06 -9.21 -10.19
C ASN A 58 12.43 -10.06 -8.97
N SER A 59 12.27 -9.49 -7.80
CA SER A 59 12.21 -10.24 -6.54
C SER A 59 10.89 -11.01 -6.44
N GLN A 60 10.85 -12.02 -5.56
CA GLN A 60 9.68 -12.86 -5.31
C GLN A 60 9.07 -12.63 -3.92
N TYR A 61 9.61 -11.70 -3.14
CA TYR A 61 9.31 -11.60 -1.71
C TYR A 61 8.78 -10.23 -1.33
N ASP A 62 7.60 -10.21 -0.75
CA ASP A 62 7.01 -9.05 -0.07
C ASP A 62 7.30 -9.10 1.44
N CYS A 63 6.91 -8.07 2.18
CA CYS A 63 6.83 -8.21 3.65
C CYS A 63 5.62 -9.06 4.03
N ILE A 64 4.47 -8.82 3.36
CA ILE A 64 3.23 -9.59 3.53
C ILE A 64 2.62 -9.86 2.17
N THR A 65 2.44 -11.14 1.84
CA THR A 65 1.71 -11.60 0.65
C THR A 65 0.35 -12.16 1.04
N ILE A 66 -0.76 -11.50 0.66
CA ILE A 66 -2.13 -11.97 0.89
C ILE A 66 -2.66 -12.60 -0.39
N ARG A 67 -2.94 -13.90 -0.35
CA ARG A 67 -3.41 -14.68 -1.51
C ARG A 67 -4.67 -15.48 -1.18
N GLY A 68 -5.85 -14.97 -1.51
CA GLY A 68 -7.13 -15.65 -1.31
C GLY A 68 -7.64 -15.65 0.14
N GLY A 69 -6.88 -15.14 1.11
CA GLY A 69 -7.31 -14.99 2.49
C GLY A 69 -8.36 -13.89 2.65
N THR A 70 -9.28 -14.05 3.62
CA THR A 70 -10.34 -13.08 3.91
C THR A 70 -10.37 -12.70 5.39
N HIS A 71 -11.00 -11.54 5.70
CA HIS A 71 -11.10 -11.02 7.08
C HIS A 71 -9.73 -10.85 7.73
N ILE A 72 -8.86 -10.06 7.10
CA ILE A 72 -7.49 -9.82 7.57
C ILE A 72 -7.35 -8.36 8.00
N TRP A 73 -6.78 -8.17 9.18
CA TRP A 73 -6.49 -6.85 9.72
C TRP A 73 -4.99 -6.69 9.99
N ILE A 74 -4.38 -5.68 9.31
CA ILE A 74 -3.00 -5.28 9.50
C ILE A 74 -3.01 -3.90 10.15
N ASP A 75 -2.52 -3.82 11.39
CA ASP A 75 -2.73 -2.64 12.21
C ASP A 75 -1.46 -2.23 12.99
N HIS A 76 -1.19 -0.93 13.05
CA HIS A 76 -0.04 -0.38 13.76
C HIS A 76 1.28 -1.09 13.45
N CYS A 77 1.49 -1.48 12.21
CA CYS A 77 2.75 -2.02 11.74
C CYS A 77 3.63 -0.92 11.09
N HIS A 78 4.90 -1.21 10.93
CA HIS A 78 5.83 -0.33 10.25
C HIS A 78 6.58 -1.14 9.19
N PHE A 79 6.53 -0.68 7.93
CA PHE A 79 7.16 -1.33 6.78
C PHE A 79 8.22 -0.40 6.19
N GLU A 80 9.43 -0.90 6.03
CA GLU A 80 10.55 -0.13 5.48
C GLU A 80 11.53 -1.01 4.70
N ASP A 81 12.32 -0.39 3.84
CA ASP A 81 13.50 -1.04 3.29
C ASP A 81 14.61 -1.14 4.33
N GLY A 82 15.45 -2.18 4.18
CA GLY A 82 16.70 -2.27 4.91
C GLY A 82 17.77 -1.36 4.34
N THR A 83 18.96 -1.47 4.88
CA THR A 83 20.13 -0.65 4.49
C THR A 83 20.96 -1.24 3.35
N GLN A 84 20.56 -2.41 2.79
CA GLN A 84 21.27 -3.01 1.67
C GLN A 84 21.07 -2.16 0.42
N PRO A 85 22.13 -1.95 -0.39
CA PRO A 85 22.08 -1.08 -1.54
C PRO A 85 21.18 -1.63 -2.65
N THR A 86 20.64 -0.72 -3.45
CA THR A 86 20.06 -1.05 -4.75
C THR A 86 21.18 -1.17 -5.76
N GLU A 87 21.24 -2.26 -6.52
CA GLU A 87 22.26 -2.54 -7.50
C GLU A 87 21.70 -2.44 -8.92
N THR A 88 22.57 -2.18 -9.90
CA THR A 88 22.21 -2.17 -11.31
C THR A 88 22.97 -3.27 -12.03
N TYR A 89 22.25 -4.10 -12.79
CA TYR A 89 22.84 -5.15 -13.61
C TYR A 89 22.28 -5.07 -15.04
N PHE A 90 23.16 -5.09 -16.05
CA PHE A 90 22.81 -4.85 -17.45
C PHE A 90 21.97 -3.58 -17.70
N HIS A 91 22.37 -2.47 -17.07
CA HIS A 91 21.70 -1.17 -17.15
C HIS A 91 20.24 -1.17 -16.64
N ARG A 92 19.86 -2.17 -15.84
CA ARG A 92 18.57 -2.27 -15.16
C ARG A 92 18.80 -2.37 -13.66
N GLU A 93 17.86 -1.86 -12.90
CA GLU A 93 17.83 -2.13 -11.47
C GLU A 93 17.78 -3.64 -11.24
N TYR A 94 18.71 -4.15 -10.44
CA TYR A 94 18.70 -5.54 -9.99
C TYR A 94 17.79 -5.62 -8.79
N GLU A 95 16.48 -5.81 -9.07
CA GLU A 95 15.40 -5.58 -8.13
C GLU A 95 15.38 -6.60 -6.99
N HIS A 96 16.11 -6.27 -5.94
CA HIS A 96 16.24 -7.11 -4.74
C HIS A 96 15.00 -7.13 -3.85
N ARG A 97 14.07 -6.18 -4.01
CA ARG A 97 12.85 -6.04 -3.19
C ARG A 97 11.64 -5.94 -4.10
N ASP A 98 10.55 -6.63 -3.73
CA ASP A 98 9.27 -6.47 -4.43
C ASP A 98 8.35 -5.51 -3.67
N GLY A 99 7.19 -5.94 -3.22
CA GLY A 99 6.22 -5.10 -2.52
C GLY A 99 6.41 -5.08 -0.99
N LEU A 100 5.73 -4.15 -0.34
CA LEU A 100 5.57 -4.23 1.11
C LEU A 100 4.35 -5.08 1.45
N VAL A 101 3.21 -4.84 0.77
CA VAL A 101 2.00 -5.67 0.93
C VAL A 101 1.33 -5.91 -0.41
N ASP A 102 1.23 -7.16 -0.82
CA ASP A 102 0.50 -7.57 -2.03
C ASP A 102 -0.78 -8.31 -1.68
N ILE A 103 -1.91 -7.92 -2.32
CA ILE A 103 -3.25 -8.48 -2.08
C ILE A 103 -3.79 -9.00 -3.40
N THR A 104 -3.93 -10.32 -3.53
CA THR A 104 -4.18 -10.98 -4.81
C THR A 104 -5.09 -12.21 -4.68
N ASN A 105 -5.41 -12.83 -5.81
CA ASN A 105 -6.09 -14.11 -5.89
C ASN A 105 -7.41 -14.18 -5.10
N GLN A 106 -8.29 -13.20 -5.31
CA GLN A 106 -9.61 -13.15 -4.67
C GLN A 106 -9.58 -12.95 -3.15
N ALA A 107 -8.46 -12.49 -2.58
CA ALA A 107 -8.43 -12.04 -1.20
C ALA A 107 -9.51 -10.97 -0.98
N ASP A 108 -10.13 -10.94 0.22
CA ASP A 108 -11.30 -10.09 0.43
C ASP A 108 -11.43 -9.63 1.88
N ASP A 109 -12.15 -8.55 2.12
CA ASP A 109 -12.39 -8.00 3.46
C ASP A 109 -11.08 -7.72 4.23
N ILE A 110 -10.18 -6.96 3.62
CA ILE A 110 -8.89 -6.60 4.19
C ILE A 110 -8.92 -5.18 4.73
N THR A 111 -8.43 -4.98 5.95
CA THR A 111 -8.24 -3.65 6.53
C THR A 111 -6.78 -3.43 6.89
N MET A 112 -6.23 -2.30 6.44
CA MET A 112 -4.92 -1.81 6.85
C MET A 112 -5.07 -0.45 7.52
N SER A 113 -4.73 -0.37 8.82
CA SER A 113 -4.97 0.82 9.63
C SER A 113 -3.78 1.22 10.48
N TYR A 114 -3.56 2.53 10.62
CA TYR A 114 -2.51 3.09 11.45
C TYR A 114 -1.11 2.51 11.21
N ASN A 115 -0.83 2.04 9.98
CA ASN A 115 0.50 1.56 9.61
C ASN A 115 1.38 2.72 9.13
N VAL A 116 2.69 2.53 9.22
CA VAL A 116 3.69 3.35 8.52
C VAL A 116 4.26 2.53 7.37
N PHE A 117 4.27 3.09 6.18
CA PHE A 117 4.95 2.59 5.00
C PHE A 117 5.96 3.62 4.57
N GLU A 118 7.24 3.30 4.62
CA GLU A 118 8.26 4.31 4.29
C GLU A 118 9.44 3.74 3.50
N ARG A 119 10.06 4.65 2.71
CA ARG A 119 11.29 4.39 1.95
C ARG A 119 11.25 3.08 1.18
N HIS A 120 10.33 3.01 0.20
CA HIS A 120 10.16 1.83 -0.64
C HIS A 120 9.68 2.21 -2.05
N ASN A 121 10.02 1.37 -3.03
CA ASN A 121 9.61 1.60 -4.41
C ASN A 121 8.12 1.24 -4.64
N LYS A 122 7.72 -0.01 -4.40
CA LYS A 122 6.41 -0.58 -4.79
C LYS A 122 5.59 -0.95 -3.56
N ALA A 123 4.93 0.01 -2.88
CA ALA A 123 4.41 -0.23 -1.54
C ALA A 123 3.26 -1.27 -1.46
N ILE A 124 2.12 -1.02 -2.12
CA ILE A 124 0.92 -1.86 -1.99
C ILE A 124 0.33 -2.16 -3.37
N LEU A 125 0.26 -3.44 -3.73
CA LEU A 125 -0.44 -3.91 -4.92
C LEU A 125 -1.74 -4.62 -4.54
N ILE A 126 -2.84 -4.23 -5.20
CA ILE A 126 -4.15 -4.89 -5.08
C ILE A 126 -4.55 -5.37 -6.47
N GLY A 127 -4.56 -6.69 -6.66
CA GLY A 127 -4.78 -7.32 -7.97
C GLY A 127 -3.51 -7.47 -8.82
N ASN A 128 -3.09 -8.71 -9.00
CA ASN A 128 -1.81 -9.08 -9.61
C ASN A 128 -1.70 -8.64 -11.09
N SER A 129 -2.67 -9.00 -11.93
CA SER A 129 -2.56 -8.87 -13.40
C SER A 129 -3.92 -8.58 -14.02
N ASP A 130 -3.91 -7.83 -15.13
CA ASP A 130 -5.11 -7.54 -15.93
C ASP A 130 -5.81 -8.79 -16.47
N ALA A 131 -5.10 -9.91 -16.55
CA ALA A 131 -5.64 -11.20 -16.97
C ALA A 131 -6.36 -11.98 -15.85
N LYS A 132 -6.19 -11.59 -14.58
CA LYS A 132 -6.77 -12.26 -13.42
C LYS A 132 -8.21 -11.80 -13.15
N THR A 133 -9.10 -11.97 -14.12
CA THR A 133 -10.51 -11.53 -14.05
C THR A 133 -11.33 -12.21 -12.94
N ALA A 134 -10.85 -13.30 -12.36
CA ALA A 134 -11.46 -13.91 -11.18
C ALA A 134 -11.43 -13.02 -9.93
N ASP A 135 -10.57 -11.99 -9.92
CA ASP A 135 -10.49 -11.01 -8.85
C ASP A 135 -11.65 -9.99 -8.90
N ASP A 136 -12.38 -9.90 -10.02
CA ASP A 136 -13.52 -8.98 -10.15
C ASP A 136 -14.66 -9.33 -9.16
N GLY A 137 -15.11 -8.36 -8.41
CA GLY A 137 -16.09 -8.54 -7.33
C GLY A 137 -15.48 -8.99 -5.99
N LYS A 138 -14.17 -9.13 -5.92
CA LYS A 138 -13.33 -9.40 -4.75
C LYS A 138 -12.38 -8.24 -4.50
N LEU A 139 -11.39 -8.45 -3.66
CA LEU A 139 -10.39 -7.45 -3.32
C LEU A 139 -11.02 -6.20 -2.70
N ASN A 140 -11.99 -6.40 -1.79
CA ASN A 140 -12.55 -5.32 -0.98
C ASN A 140 -11.52 -4.95 0.10
N VAL A 141 -10.93 -3.76 -0.01
CA VAL A 141 -9.84 -3.33 0.87
C VAL A 141 -10.11 -1.96 1.44
N THR A 142 -9.86 -1.79 2.72
CA THR A 142 -9.92 -0.49 3.42
C THR A 142 -8.52 -0.09 3.90
N LEU A 143 -8.11 1.13 3.55
CA LEU A 143 -6.86 1.76 3.97
C LEU A 143 -7.18 3.03 4.73
N HIS A 144 -6.90 3.08 6.05
CA HIS A 144 -7.18 4.29 6.81
C HIS A 144 -6.15 4.61 7.88
N HIS A 145 -5.93 5.91 8.09
CA HIS A 145 -5.00 6.42 9.11
C HIS A 145 -3.56 5.91 8.93
N ASN A 146 -3.20 5.47 7.73
CA ASN A 146 -1.83 5.07 7.45
C ASN A 146 -0.97 6.28 7.11
N TYR A 147 0.30 6.20 7.44
CA TYR A 147 1.33 7.14 7.04
C TYR A 147 2.15 6.56 5.89
N PHE A 148 2.12 7.20 4.75
CA PHE A 148 2.90 6.87 3.55
C PHE A 148 4.02 7.89 3.39
N HIS A 149 5.26 7.49 3.63
CA HIS A 149 6.40 8.39 3.69
C HIS A 149 7.50 7.98 2.72
N ASN A 150 7.93 8.90 1.84
CA ASN A 150 8.99 8.66 0.86
C ASN A 150 8.81 7.36 0.06
N LEU A 151 7.61 7.14 -0.45
CA LEU A 151 7.29 6.05 -1.35
C LEU A 151 7.36 6.51 -2.80
N VAL A 152 7.91 5.66 -3.68
CA VAL A 152 7.95 5.97 -5.11
C VAL A 152 6.58 5.79 -5.73
N GLN A 153 5.91 4.66 -5.48
CA GLN A 153 4.64 4.32 -6.13
C GLN A 153 3.79 3.30 -5.36
N ARG A 154 2.56 3.10 -5.83
CA ARG A 154 1.63 2.06 -5.35
C ARG A 154 1.19 2.26 -3.88
N ALA A 155 0.58 3.38 -3.58
CA ALA A 155 0.03 3.63 -2.26
C ALA A 155 -1.50 3.91 -2.26
N PRO A 156 -2.34 2.96 -2.76
CA PRO A 156 -2.07 1.69 -3.45
C PRO A 156 -2.15 1.76 -4.99
N ARG A 157 -1.68 0.71 -5.71
CA ARG A 157 -2.06 0.42 -7.09
C ARG A 157 -3.12 -0.69 -7.12
N VAL A 158 -4.25 -0.45 -7.80
CA VAL A 158 -5.44 -1.32 -7.75
C VAL A 158 -5.83 -1.84 -9.13
N ARG A 159 -6.21 -3.12 -9.21
CA ARG A 159 -6.97 -3.75 -10.28
C ARG A 159 -8.15 -4.49 -9.67
N PHE A 160 -9.31 -4.44 -10.32
CA PHE A 160 -10.57 -5.11 -9.94
C PHE A 160 -11.15 -4.74 -8.56
N GLY A 161 -10.32 -4.38 -7.59
CA GLY A 161 -10.71 -4.15 -6.20
C GLY A 161 -11.64 -2.95 -6.00
N LYS A 162 -12.52 -3.07 -4.99
CA LYS A 162 -13.24 -1.94 -4.38
C LYS A 162 -12.43 -1.47 -3.18
N VAL A 163 -11.78 -0.32 -3.30
CA VAL A 163 -10.80 0.13 -2.31
C VAL A 163 -11.23 1.46 -1.71
N HIS A 164 -11.44 1.47 -0.40
CA HIS A 164 -11.71 2.67 0.37
C HIS A 164 -10.41 3.21 0.98
N VAL A 165 -10.04 4.43 0.64
CA VAL A 165 -8.81 5.09 1.07
C VAL A 165 -9.19 6.36 1.80
N TYR A 166 -9.11 6.40 3.14
CA TYR A 166 -9.55 7.57 3.89
C TYR A 166 -8.69 7.89 5.11
N ASN A 167 -8.62 9.16 5.43
CA ASN A 167 -7.85 9.68 6.56
C ASN A 167 -6.38 9.23 6.59
N ASN A 168 -5.77 8.98 5.44
CA ASN A 168 -4.35 8.69 5.35
C ASN A 168 -3.53 9.97 5.17
N TYR A 169 -2.29 9.93 5.59
CA TYR A 169 -1.32 11.00 5.36
C TYR A 169 -0.19 10.50 4.44
N TYR A 170 0.07 11.26 3.38
CA TYR A 170 1.12 11.01 2.40
C TYR A 170 2.14 12.14 2.49
N GLN A 171 3.41 11.80 2.55
CA GLN A 171 4.48 12.78 2.57
C GLN A 171 5.65 12.30 1.72
N THR A 172 6.25 13.22 0.96
CA THR A 172 7.60 13.01 0.41
C THR A 172 8.42 14.27 0.60
N ASP A 173 9.64 14.09 1.09
CA ASP A 173 10.68 15.10 1.28
C ASP A 173 12.00 14.68 0.63
N ASP A 174 12.00 13.59 -0.17
CA ASP A 174 13.14 13.02 -0.88
C ASP A 174 13.01 13.14 -2.41
N GLU A 175 12.75 14.36 -2.90
CA GLU A 175 12.48 14.62 -4.33
C GLU A 175 13.63 14.16 -5.26
N ASN A 176 14.86 14.25 -4.78
CA ASN A 176 16.06 13.95 -5.56
C ASN A 176 16.84 12.74 -5.05
N GLY A 177 16.29 12.02 -4.09
CA GLY A 177 16.89 10.86 -3.47
C GLY A 177 16.58 9.54 -4.17
N GLU A 178 16.84 8.45 -3.45
CA GLU A 178 16.61 7.08 -3.93
C GLU A 178 15.12 6.81 -4.18
N TYR A 179 14.23 7.38 -3.33
CA TYR A 179 12.77 7.15 -3.38
C TYR A 179 12.02 8.29 -4.07
N ARG A 180 12.45 8.61 -5.28
CA ARG A 180 11.84 9.69 -6.07
C ARG A 180 10.37 9.38 -6.39
N TYR A 181 9.48 10.23 -5.90
CA TYR A 181 8.03 10.09 -6.06
C TYR A 181 7.58 10.00 -7.51
N ALA A 182 6.72 9.03 -7.81
CA ALA A 182 6.08 8.85 -9.12
C ALA A 182 4.56 9.03 -9.06
N TYR A 183 3.86 8.36 -8.13
CA TYR A 183 2.41 8.51 -7.88
C TYR A 183 1.99 7.78 -6.61
N SER A 184 0.82 8.15 -6.05
CA SER A 184 0.22 7.40 -4.93
C SER A 184 -0.86 6.43 -5.41
N LEU A 185 -1.97 6.91 -5.98
CA LEU A 185 -3.09 6.08 -6.40
C LEU A 185 -2.93 5.59 -7.84
N GLY A 186 -2.79 4.29 -8.04
CA GLY A 186 -2.76 3.66 -9.35
C GLY A 186 -4.12 3.09 -9.73
N VAL A 187 -4.79 3.68 -10.74
CA VAL A 187 -6.13 3.30 -11.21
C VAL A 187 -5.99 2.31 -12.35
N GLY A 188 -6.03 1.02 -12.05
CA GLY A 188 -5.87 -0.08 -12.98
C GLY A 188 -7.21 -0.62 -13.49
N LYS A 189 -7.14 -1.69 -14.30
CA LYS A 189 -8.30 -2.31 -14.95
C LYS A 189 -9.40 -2.66 -13.93
N ASN A 190 -10.62 -2.19 -14.19
CA ASN A 190 -11.83 -2.41 -13.38
C ASN A 190 -11.66 -2.06 -11.88
N SER A 191 -10.68 -1.25 -11.52
CA SER A 191 -10.53 -0.76 -10.15
C SER A 191 -11.63 0.24 -9.80
N LYS A 192 -12.05 0.23 -8.53
CA LYS A 192 -13.06 1.15 -7.97
C LYS A 192 -12.54 1.75 -6.68
N ILE A 193 -11.80 2.84 -6.80
CA ILE A 193 -11.18 3.52 -5.65
C ILE A 193 -12.08 4.65 -5.17
N TYR A 194 -12.35 4.68 -3.88
CA TYR A 194 -13.02 5.79 -3.20
C TYR A 194 -12.05 6.41 -2.20
N ALA A 195 -11.56 7.62 -2.50
CA ALA A 195 -10.53 8.30 -1.71
C ALA A 195 -11.11 9.58 -1.08
N GLU A 196 -11.22 9.60 0.25
CA GLU A 196 -11.79 10.74 0.96
C GLU A 196 -10.99 11.17 2.20
N ASN A 197 -10.99 12.46 2.48
CA ASN A 197 -10.36 13.04 3.67
C ASN A 197 -8.91 12.62 3.87
N ASN A 198 -8.14 12.46 2.80
CA ASN A 198 -6.70 12.21 2.87
C ASN A 198 -5.93 13.54 2.81
N VAL A 199 -4.73 13.56 3.37
CA VAL A 199 -3.81 14.70 3.31
C VAL A 199 -2.53 14.26 2.63
N ALA A 200 -2.03 15.06 1.70
CA ALA A 200 -0.78 14.80 0.98
C ALA A 200 0.09 16.05 0.96
N ASP A 201 1.31 15.93 1.45
CA ASP A 201 2.38 16.92 1.34
C ASP A 201 3.51 16.33 0.49
N ILE A 202 3.49 16.60 -0.80
CA ILE A 202 4.39 15.99 -1.80
C ILE A 202 5.24 17.08 -2.44
N ASP A 203 6.49 17.17 -2.02
CA ASP A 203 7.40 18.20 -2.47
C ASP A 203 7.63 18.17 -3.99
N GLY A 204 7.63 19.33 -4.63
CA GLY A 204 7.90 19.49 -6.06
C GLY A 204 6.85 18.87 -6.99
N ARG A 205 5.66 18.49 -6.47
CA ARG A 205 4.59 17.85 -7.23
C ARG A 205 3.29 18.64 -7.20
N THR A 206 2.45 18.38 -8.20
CA THR A 206 1.08 18.88 -8.28
C THR A 206 0.08 17.78 -7.93
N TYR A 207 -1.17 18.15 -7.65
CA TYR A 207 -2.21 17.17 -7.32
C TYR A 207 -2.48 16.17 -8.47
N GLN A 208 -2.20 16.53 -9.73
CA GLN A 208 -2.34 15.63 -10.88
C GLN A 208 -1.35 14.46 -10.83
N ASP A 209 -0.19 14.63 -10.17
CA ASP A 209 0.80 13.58 -10.01
C ASP A 209 0.37 12.51 -8.99
N PHE A 210 -0.65 12.81 -8.15
CA PHE A 210 -1.12 11.91 -7.11
C PHE A 210 -1.79 10.65 -7.66
N VAL A 211 -2.42 10.76 -8.86
CA VAL A 211 -3.16 9.68 -9.51
C VAL A 211 -2.55 9.31 -10.84
N LYS A 212 -2.21 8.04 -11.03
CA LYS A 212 -1.75 7.50 -12.32
C LYS A 212 -2.72 6.46 -12.84
N VAL A 213 -3.16 6.62 -14.10
CA VAL A 213 -4.12 5.73 -14.75
C VAL A 213 -3.40 4.61 -15.50
N PHE A 214 -3.81 3.36 -15.23
CA PHE A 214 -3.32 2.13 -15.85
C PHE A 214 -4.49 1.35 -16.45
N GLY A 215 -5.29 1.99 -17.29
CA GLY A 215 -6.43 1.40 -17.97
C GLY A 215 -7.71 1.30 -17.13
N GLY A 216 -7.73 1.84 -15.92
CA GLY A 216 -8.97 1.99 -15.13
C GLY A 216 -9.75 3.23 -15.54
N THR A 217 -11.02 3.28 -15.16
CA THR A 217 -11.97 4.32 -15.59
C THR A 217 -12.72 5.00 -14.45
N GLU A 218 -12.60 4.48 -13.22
CA GLU A 218 -13.40 4.93 -12.08
C GLU A 218 -12.53 5.33 -10.87
N LEU A 219 -12.80 6.52 -10.34
CA LEU A 219 -12.22 7.04 -9.11
C LEU A 219 -13.19 8.07 -8.52
N THR A 220 -13.54 7.93 -7.26
CA THR A 220 -14.19 9.01 -6.49
C THR A 220 -13.16 9.63 -5.55
N THR A 221 -13.06 10.94 -5.55
CA THR A 221 -12.27 11.70 -4.58
C THR A 221 -13.14 12.76 -3.91
N LEU A 222 -12.98 12.91 -2.61
CA LEU A 222 -13.81 13.81 -1.82
C LEU A 222 -13.01 14.42 -0.67
N ASN A 223 -13.05 15.75 -0.58
CA ASN A 223 -12.53 16.48 0.59
C ASN A 223 -11.08 16.11 0.97
N ASN A 224 -10.19 15.94 -0.02
CA ASN A 224 -8.77 15.70 0.21
C ASN A 224 -7.99 17.03 0.26
N ILE A 225 -6.81 17.04 0.89
CA ILE A 225 -5.87 18.17 0.90
C ILE A 225 -4.58 17.73 0.23
N PHE A 226 -4.08 18.55 -0.71
CA PHE A 226 -2.79 18.34 -1.37
C PHE A 226 -1.96 19.63 -1.29
N ASN A 227 -0.79 19.54 -0.66
CA ASN A 227 0.13 20.68 -0.42
C ASN A 227 -0.60 21.92 0.18
N GLY A 228 -1.51 21.66 1.15
CA GLY A 228 -2.29 22.68 1.84
C GLY A 228 -3.53 23.17 1.09
N GLU A 229 -3.78 22.71 -0.14
CA GLU A 229 -4.95 23.09 -0.93
C GLU A 229 -6.00 21.98 -0.91
N LYS A 230 -7.27 22.38 -0.77
CA LYS A 230 -8.40 21.43 -0.84
C LYS A 230 -8.65 21.00 -2.28
N ILE A 231 -8.65 19.70 -2.53
CA ILE A 231 -8.82 19.09 -3.84
C ILE A 231 -10.06 18.21 -3.84
N ASP A 232 -11.04 18.53 -4.68
CA ASP A 232 -12.26 17.74 -4.85
C ASP A 232 -12.10 16.65 -5.91
N THR A 233 -11.21 16.86 -6.89
CA THR A 233 -10.87 15.82 -7.87
C THR A 233 -9.39 15.83 -8.22
N PHE A 234 -8.77 14.67 -8.24
CA PHE A 234 -7.39 14.49 -8.69
C PHE A 234 -7.28 14.22 -10.21
N ASN A 235 -8.37 13.76 -10.84
CA ASN A 235 -8.37 13.48 -12.27
C ASN A 235 -9.79 13.60 -12.86
N GLU A 236 -10.02 14.63 -13.66
CA GLU A 236 -11.32 14.96 -14.26
C GLU A 236 -11.77 13.98 -15.36
N HIS A 237 -10.88 13.12 -15.84
CA HIS A 237 -11.19 12.15 -16.90
C HIS A 237 -11.73 10.82 -16.36
N LEU A 238 -11.69 10.60 -15.04
CA LEU A 238 -12.22 9.41 -14.40
C LEU A 238 -13.66 9.64 -13.94
N SER A 239 -14.49 8.64 -14.16
CA SER A 239 -15.87 8.65 -13.67
C SER A 239 -15.93 8.36 -12.18
N PRO A 240 -16.91 8.89 -11.43
CA PRO A 240 -17.12 8.47 -10.06
C PRO A 240 -17.48 6.98 -9.97
N VAL A 241 -17.01 6.32 -8.92
CA VAL A 241 -17.44 4.94 -8.62
C VAL A 241 -18.92 4.90 -8.27
N THR A 242 -19.58 3.79 -8.58
CA THR A 242 -21.04 3.61 -8.38
C THR A 242 -21.40 3.06 -7.00
N TRP A 243 -20.45 2.82 -6.13
CA TRP A 243 -20.65 2.31 -4.78
C TRP A 243 -20.25 3.33 -3.72
N THR A 244 -20.84 3.22 -2.53
CA THR A 244 -20.45 4.00 -1.36
C THR A 244 -19.85 3.05 -0.33
N PRO A 245 -18.67 3.36 0.26
CA PRO A 245 -18.07 2.50 1.26
C PRO A 245 -18.95 2.32 2.49
N GLU A 246 -19.02 1.10 3.01
CA GLU A 246 -19.47 0.87 4.37
C GLU A 246 -18.40 1.38 5.32
N ARG A 247 -18.79 2.19 6.29
CA ARG A 247 -17.85 2.81 7.23
C ARG A 247 -17.96 2.11 8.58
N SER A 248 -16.94 1.38 8.93
CA SER A 248 -16.82 0.78 10.27
C SER A 248 -16.45 1.81 11.33
N MET A 249 -15.82 2.91 10.92
CA MET A 249 -15.38 4.00 11.78
C MET A 249 -15.85 5.36 11.27
N LYS A 250 -15.92 6.33 12.18
CA LYS A 250 -16.21 7.72 11.82
C LYS A 250 -15.04 8.28 11.01
N ILE A 251 -15.37 8.98 9.92
CA ILE A 251 -14.38 9.75 9.16
C ILE A 251 -13.96 10.98 9.98
N ASP A 252 -12.68 11.16 10.18
CA ASP A 252 -12.13 12.34 10.86
C ASP A 252 -12.17 13.58 9.97
N ASP A 253 -12.19 14.75 10.59
CA ASP A 253 -12.01 16.01 9.86
C ASP A 253 -10.64 16.02 9.17
N VAL A 254 -10.63 16.34 7.88
CA VAL A 254 -9.41 16.33 7.06
C VAL A 254 -8.30 17.22 7.64
N ASN A 255 -8.65 18.30 8.32
CA ASN A 255 -7.69 19.21 8.95
C ASN A 255 -6.97 18.60 10.17
N GLU A 256 -7.52 17.55 10.77
CA GLU A 256 -6.96 16.84 11.92
C GLU A 256 -6.14 15.61 11.52
N VAL A 257 -6.32 15.11 10.27
CA VAL A 257 -5.74 13.83 9.81
C VAL A 257 -4.23 13.79 9.94
N LYS A 258 -3.51 14.79 9.42
CA LYS A 258 -2.04 14.85 9.47
C LYS A 258 -1.53 14.69 10.91
N ALA A 259 -2.04 15.49 11.83
CA ALA A 259 -1.60 15.47 13.23
C ALA A 259 -1.91 14.13 13.89
N LYS A 260 -3.11 13.59 13.66
CA LYS A 260 -3.54 12.31 14.21
C LYS A 260 -2.71 11.14 13.68
N VAL A 261 -2.48 11.07 12.37
CA VAL A 261 -1.69 10.02 11.75
C VAL A 261 -0.25 10.04 12.24
N LEU A 262 0.40 11.22 12.26
CA LEU A 262 1.78 11.34 12.77
C LEU A 262 1.91 10.97 14.25
N GLN A 263 0.85 11.14 15.04
CA GLN A 263 0.83 10.77 16.45
C GLN A 263 0.59 9.27 16.67
N GLN A 264 -0.27 8.64 15.87
CA GLN A 264 -0.83 7.33 16.18
C GLN A 264 -0.36 6.20 15.25
N ALA A 265 0.07 6.49 14.02
CA ALA A 265 0.50 5.45 13.08
C ALA A 265 1.84 4.84 13.48
N GLY A 266 2.01 3.56 13.13
CA GLY A 266 3.21 2.78 13.38
C GLY A 266 3.16 1.95 14.66
N VAL A 267 4.26 1.29 14.95
CA VAL A 267 4.37 0.43 16.12
C VAL A 267 4.27 1.23 17.41
N PHE A 268 3.62 0.66 18.41
CA PHE A 268 3.52 1.28 19.71
C PHE A 268 4.88 1.34 20.40
N LYS A 269 5.18 2.47 21.01
CA LYS A 269 6.40 2.66 21.79
C LYS A 269 6.40 1.88 23.11
N GLU A 270 5.22 1.51 23.60
CA GLU A 270 5.02 0.76 24.84
C GLU A 270 4.27 -0.53 24.52
N ALA A 271 4.61 -1.63 25.22
CA ALA A 271 3.93 -2.90 25.03
C ALA A 271 2.44 -2.75 25.38
N ILE A 272 1.57 -3.00 24.40
CA ILE A 272 0.14 -3.17 24.68
C ILE A 272 -0.04 -4.60 25.14
N ILE A 273 -0.13 -4.78 26.44
CA ILE A 273 -0.66 -6.01 27.00
C ILE A 273 -2.19 -5.88 26.95
N PRO A 274 -2.87 -6.81 26.27
CA PRO A 274 -4.33 -6.79 26.16
C PRO A 274 -5.02 -6.93 27.52
#